data_5c254aaceded19e269b609ac7c6f1cba
#
_entry.id   5c254aaceded19e269b609ac7c6f1cba
#
_cell.length_a   1.000
_cell.length_b   1.000
_cell.length_c   1.000
_cell.angle_alpha   90.00
_cell.angle_beta   90.00
_cell.angle_gamma   90.00
#
_symmetry.space_group_name_H-M   'P 1'
#
loop_
_entity.id
_entity.type
_entity.pdbx_description
1 polymer ?
#
loop_
_entity_poly.entity_id
_entity_poly.type
_entity_poly.pdbx_seq_one_letter_code
_entity_poly.pdbx_strand_id
1 'polypeptide(L)'
;MIKAVLFDKDGTLLEFESTWHRIFTTVFRRFRTELALDVAAVDRIKRVSGYRNSGFEPESIAQYMSTSGIIDRWAACIDRHDLRDPMRRIVNSAALDPSVAIDLLPGVDSTLHDLSAKRYHLGVATADSLESTRHGLTRAGILHHFSFLGCDDGTHPAKPDPSMAHEFRDLHGIAEHELLIVGDSASDREFARNAGARFVGIAAAHSRFNATDDDDDGAIEVIRTMDELIPRCAL
;
A
#
# COMPACT_ATOMS: atom_id res chain seq x y z
N MET A 1 -2.31 -19.80 17.03
CA MET A 1 -1.30 -18.78 17.38
C MET A 1 -0.67 -18.29 16.10
N ILE A 2 -0.55 -16.97 15.92
CA ILE A 2 0.05 -16.35 14.74
C ILE A 2 1.55 -16.65 14.70
N LYS A 3 2.08 -16.93 13.52
CA LYS A 3 3.53 -17.16 13.25
C LYS A 3 4.09 -16.17 12.22
N ALA A 4 3.22 -15.57 11.41
CA ALA A 4 3.63 -14.65 10.36
C ALA A 4 2.68 -13.47 10.26
N VAL A 5 3.23 -12.31 9.87
CA VAL A 5 2.48 -11.08 9.64
C VAL A 5 2.82 -10.55 8.26
N LEU A 6 1.79 -10.34 7.45
CA LEU A 6 1.90 -9.76 6.12
C LEU A 6 1.26 -8.36 6.15
N PHE A 7 2.07 -7.35 5.92
CA PHE A 7 1.65 -5.95 6.00
C PHE A 7 1.34 -5.38 4.62
N ASP A 8 0.33 -4.56 4.51
CA ASP A 8 0.29 -3.55 3.47
C ASP A 8 1.38 -2.49 3.70
N LYS A 9 1.69 -1.68 2.68
CA LYS A 9 2.77 -0.69 2.74
C LYS A 9 2.25 0.72 3.03
N ASP A 10 1.50 1.29 2.09
CA ASP A 10 1.11 2.69 2.12
C ASP A 10 -0.18 2.91 2.93
N GLY A 11 -0.13 3.71 3.99
CA GLY A 11 -1.22 3.84 4.96
C GLY A 11 -1.16 2.82 6.10
N THR A 12 -0.24 1.86 6.04
CA THR A 12 -0.04 0.82 7.06
C THR A 12 1.34 0.88 7.70
N LEU A 13 2.40 0.82 6.92
CA LEU A 13 3.79 0.98 7.38
C LEU A 13 4.29 2.40 7.14
N LEU A 14 3.99 2.95 5.95
CA LEU A 14 4.45 4.26 5.53
C LEU A 14 3.27 5.24 5.49
N GLU A 15 3.57 6.49 5.86
CA GLU A 15 2.60 7.56 5.79
C GLU A 15 2.26 7.85 4.31
N PHE A 16 0.99 7.68 3.96
CA PHE A 16 0.52 7.75 2.57
C PHE A 16 0.46 9.19 2.04
N GLU A 17 -0.21 10.09 2.79
CA GLU A 17 -0.60 11.41 2.28
C GLU A 17 0.60 12.27 1.88
N SER A 18 1.56 12.45 2.78
CA SER A 18 2.72 13.31 2.55
C SER A 18 3.63 12.76 1.44
N THR A 19 3.81 11.44 1.40
CA THR A 19 4.64 10.76 0.40
C THR A 19 4.02 10.90 -0.99
N TRP A 20 2.78 10.45 -1.16
CA TRP A 20 2.11 10.43 -2.46
C TRP A 20 1.69 11.81 -2.94
N HIS A 21 1.40 12.76 -2.04
CA HIS A 21 1.17 14.15 -2.43
C HIS A 21 2.39 14.76 -3.14
N ARG A 22 3.60 14.52 -2.64
CA ARG A 22 4.86 14.98 -3.26
C ARG A 22 5.11 14.31 -4.61
N ILE A 23 4.91 12.99 -4.67
CA ILE A 23 5.04 12.22 -5.91
C ILE A 23 4.06 12.75 -6.97
N PHE A 24 2.77 12.88 -6.64
CA PHE A 24 1.74 13.35 -7.59
C PHE A 24 1.98 14.79 -8.05
N THR A 25 2.42 15.67 -7.15
CA THR A 25 2.81 17.05 -7.52
C THR A 25 3.92 17.04 -8.58
N THR A 26 4.94 16.21 -8.39
CA THR A 26 6.02 16.03 -9.36
C THR A 26 5.54 15.42 -10.66
N VAL A 27 4.73 14.36 -10.59
CA VAL A 27 4.15 13.65 -11.75
C VAL A 27 3.33 14.61 -12.62
N PHE A 28 2.39 15.36 -12.03
CA PHE A 28 1.54 16.26 -12.81
C PHE A 28 2.30 17.44 -13.41
N ARG A 29 3.33 17.94 -12.73
CA ARG A 29 4.23 18.93 -13.31
C ARG A 29 4.96 18.35 -14.53
N ARG A 30 5.50 17.14 -14.44
CA ARG A 30 6.21 16.45 -15.52
C ARG A 30 5.29 16.04 -16.66
N PHE A 31 4.02 15.69 -16.40
CA PHE A 31 3.03 15.47 -17.45
C PHE A 31 2.83 16.71 -18.33
N ARG A 32 2.87 17.90 -17.74
CA ARG A 32 2.80 19.15 -18.51
C ARG A 32 4.08 19.41 -19.33
N THR A 33 5.24 19.17 -18.74
CA THR A 33 6.53 19.55 -19.36
C THR A 33 7.05 18.49 -20.33
N GLU A 34 6.88 17.20 -20.04
CA GLU A 34 7.46 16.10 -20.82
C GLU A 34 6.46 15.45 -21.77
N LEU A 35 5.18 15.39 -21.40
CA LEU A 35 4.12 14.83 -22.26
C LEU A 35 3.30 15.91 -22.97
N ALA A 36 3.64 17.18 -22.79
CA ALA A 36 2.95 18.34 -23.36
C ALA A 36 1.44 18.34 -23.10
N LEU A 37 0.99 17.79 -21.95
CA LEU A 37 -0.41 17.83 -21.58
C LEU A 37 -0.83 19.25 -21.20
N ASP A 38 -1.96 19.69 -21.67
CA ASP A 38 -2.53 20.98 -21.28
C ASP A 38 -3.10 20.94 -19.84
N VAL A 39 -3.44 22.10 -19.33
CA VAL A 39 -3.99 22.24 -17.97
C VAL A 39 -5.28 21.43 -17.81
N ALA A 40 -6.16 21.45 -18.84
CA ALA A 40 -7.44 20.78 -18.78
C ALA A 40 -7.30 19.26 -18.74
N ALA A 41 -6.33 18.68 -19.46
CA ALA A 41 -6.02 17.26 -19.40
C ALA A 41 -5.48 16.86 -18.01
N VAL A 42 -4.54 17.60 -17.46
CA VAL A 42 -4.02 17.35 -16.11
C VAL A 42 -5.12 17.49 -15.04
N ASP A 43 -6.00 18.46 -15.17
CA ASP A 43 -7.14 18.61 -14.24
C ASP A 43 -8.15 17.47 -14.35
N ARG A 44 -8.35 16.87 -15.54
CA ARG A 44 -9.16 15.64 -15.68
C ARG A 44 -8.48 14.47 -14.96
N ILE A 45 -7.18 14.30 -15.15
CA ILE A 45 -6.38 13.25 -14.46
C ILE A 45 -6.48 13.41 -12.96
N LYS A 46 -6.28 14.62 -12.42
CA LYS A 46 -6.40 14.88 -10.98
C LYS A 46 -7.77 14.50 -10.43
N ARG A 47 -8.84 14.92 -11.12
CA ARG A 47 -10.23 14.57 -10.71
C ARG A 47 -10.47 13.08 -10.70
N VAL A 48 -10.05 12.38 -11.73
CA VAL A 48 -10.21 10.91 -11.81
C VAL A 48 -9.39 10.18 -10.75
N SER A 49 -8.27 10.79 -10.31
CA SER A 49 -7.45 10.26 -9.22
C SER A 49 -8.06 10.49 -7.83
N GLY A 50 -9.09 11.32 -7.69
CA GLY A 50 -9.52 11.81 -6.38
C GLY A 50 -8.43 12.67 -5.71
N TYR A 51 -7.64 13.41 -6.52
CA TYR A 51 -6.57 14.27 -6.03
C TYR A 51 -6.94 15.75 -6.21
N ARG A 52 -6.88 16.52 -5.14
CA ARG A 52 -7.11 17.97 -5.13
C ARG A 52 -5.90 18.74 -4.64
N ASN A 53 -5.97 20.06 -4.67
CA ASN A 53 -4.83 20.93 -4.33
C ASN A 53 -4.27 20.71 -2.92
N SER A 54 -5.06 20.19 -2.00
CA SER A 54 -4.68 19.93 -0.61
C SER A 54 -4.32 18.46 -0.32
N GLY A 55 -4.42 17.55 -1.30
CA GLY A 55 -4.16 16.13 -1.09
C GLY A 55 -5.20 15.21 -1.72
N PHE A 56 -5.37 14.04 -1.17
CA PHE A 56 -6.27 13.00 -1.67
C PHE A 56 -7.65 13.11 -1.03
N GLU A 57 -8.68 12.89 -1.83
CA GLU A 57 -10.05 12.75 -1.32
C GLU A 57 -10.19 11.37 -0.64
N PRO A 58 -11.08 11.24 0.33
CA PRO A 58 -11.52 9.92 0.77
C PRO A 58 -11.93 9.09 -0.46
N GLU A 59 -11.51 7.85 -0.55
CA GLU A 59 -11.76 6.99 -1.71
C GLU A 59 -10.97 7.33 -2.99
N SER A 60 -9.88 8.09 -2.88
CA SER A 60 -8.94 8.27 -3.98
C SER A 60 -8.47 6.92 -4.52
N ILE A 61 -8.48 6.77 -5.86
CA ILE A 61 -7.97 5.54 -6.50
C ILE A 61 -6.49 5.28 -6.18
N ALA A 62 -5.75 6.31 -5.79
CA ALA A 62 -4.35 6.19 -5.38
C ALA A 62 -4.14 5.37 -4.09
N GLN A 63 -5.19 5.20 -3.28
CA GLN A 63 -5.14 4.48 -2.01
C GLN A 63 -5.35 2.96 -2.15
N TYR A 64 -5.98 2.50 -3.24
CA TYR A 64 -6.37 1.09 -3.35
C TYR A 64 -6.13 0.47 -4.72
N MET A 65 -5.80 1.27 -5.73
CA MET A 65 -5.59 0.78 -7.09
C MET A 65 -4.10 0.62 -7.37
N SER A 66 -3.76 -0.41 -8.12
CA SER A 66 -2.39 -0.58 -8.60
C SER A 66 -1.92 0.59 -9.45
N THR A 67 -0.62 0.86 -9.45
CA THR A 67 -0.02 1.89 -10.31
C THR A 67 -0.40 1.71 -11.78
N SER A 68 -0.44 0.47 -12.26
CA SER A 68 -0.87 0.14 -13.62
C SER A 68 -2.32 0.52 -13.87
N GLY A 69 -3.22 0.19 -12.95
CA GLY A 69 -4.63 0.54 -13.04
C GLY A 69 -4.89 2.05 -13.00
N ILE A 70 -4.14 2.77 -12.18
CA ILE A 70 -4.18 4.24 -12.12
C ILE A 70 -3.79 4.85 -13.48
N ILE A 71 -2.68 4.39 -14.06
CA ILE A 71 -2.19 4.87 -15.35
C ILE A 71 -3.18 4.58 -16.48
N ASP A 72 -3.79 3.40 -16.47
CA ASP A 72 -4.83 3.05 -17.45
C ASP A 72 -6.03 3.99 -17.38
N ARG A 73 -6.48 4.33 -16.18
CA ARG A 73 -7.56 5.32 -15.99
C ARG A 73 -7.14 6.72 -16.42
N TRP A 74 -5.91 7.13 -16.16
CA TRP A 74 -5.38 8.42 -16.61
C TRP A 74 -5.34 8.52 -18.13
N ALA A 75 -4.80 7.52 -18.79
CA ALA A 75 -4.73 7.47 -20.26
C ALA A 75 -6.11 7.47 -20.88
N ALA A 76 -7.04 6.70 -20.33
CA ALA A 76 -8.43 6.63 -20.80
C ALA A 76 -9.18 7.97 -20.61
N CYS A 77 -9.04 8.66 -19.46
CA CYS A 77 -9.77 9.89 -19.19
C CYS A 77 -9.39 11.07 -20.09
N ILE A 78 -8.25 11.00 -20.78
CA ILE A 78 -7.77 12.00 -21.74
C ILE A 78 -7.71 11.47 -23.18
N ASP A 79 -8.15 10.22 -23.40
CA ASP A 79 -8.12 9.51 -24.70
C ASP A 79 -6.69 9.45 -25.32
N ARG A 80 -5.68 9.16 -24.49
CA ARG A 80 -4.27 9.10 -24.88
C ARG A 80 -3.64 7.79 -24.41
N HIS A 81 -4.08 6.68 -24.95
CA HIS A 81 -3.58 5.34 -24.61
C HIS A 81 -2.10 5.13 -24.99
N ASP A 82 -1.60 5.92 -25.95
CA ASP A 82 -0.21 5.98 -26.36
C ASP A 82 0.74 6.50 -25.24
N LEU A 83 0.19 7.19 -24.24
CA LEU A 83 0.96 7.76 -23.14
C LEU A 83 1.12 6.85 -21.92
N ARG A 84 0.56 5.64 -21.91
CA ARG A 84 0.67 4.72 -20.76
C ARG A 84 2.11 4.49 -20.32
N ASP A 85 2.98 4.08 -21.25
CA ASP A 85 4.39 3.83 -20.92
C ASP A 85 5.19 5.09 -20.56
N PRO A 86 5.02 6.22 -21.26
CA PRO A 86 5.57 7.49 -20.80
C PRO A 86 5.10 7.89 -19.38
N MET A 87 3.82 7.76 -19.06
CA MET A 87 3.28 8.05 -17.73
C MET A 87 3.90 7.13 -16.68
N ARG A 88 3.98 5.82 -16.94
CA ARG A 88 4.60 4.84 -16.04
C ARG A 88 6.03 5.19 -15.71
N ARG A 89 6.84 5.55 -16.71
CA ARG A 89 8.24 5.99 -16.48
C ARG A 89 8.32 7.23 -15.60
N ILE A 90 7.40 8.18 -15.78
CA ILE A 90 7.38 9.40 -14.97
C ILE A 90 6.99 9.07 -13.52
N VAL A 91 5.95 8.25 -13.31
CA VAL A 91 5.52 7.84 -11.96
C VAL A 91 6.65 7.10 -11.24
N ASN A 92 7.22 6.07 -11.87
CA ASN A 92 8.29 5.27 -11.27
C ASN A 92 9.49 6.15 -10.90
N SER A 93 9.94 7.02 -11.82
CA SER A 93 11.09 7.91 -11.51
C SER A 93 10.78 8.95 -10.45
N ALA A 94 9.52 9.39 -10.31
CA ALA A 94 9.11 10.30 -9.24
C ALA A 94 9.04 9.60 -7.89
N ALA A 95 8.58 8.34 -7.85
CA ALA A 95 8.56 7.52 -6.64
C ALA A 95 9.98 7.17 -6.14
N LEU A 96 10.95 7.10 -7.04
CA LEU A 96 12.36 6.84 -6.71
C LEU A 96 13.17 8.11 -6.41
N ASP A 97 12.55 9.29 -6.46
CA ASP A 97 13.25 10.56 -6.20
C ASP A 97 13.75 10.62 -4.74
N PRO A 98 15.07 10.75 -4.50
CA PRO A 98 15.62 10.78 -3.16
C PRO A 98 15.20 12.02 -2.35
N SER A 99 14.62 13.03 -2.95
CA SER A 99 14.09 14.20 -2.25
C SER A 99 12.70 13.99 -1.64
N VAL A 100 11.99 12.92 -2.03
CA VAL A 100 10.69 12.57 -1.43
C VAL A 100 10.94 12.04 -0.03
N ALA A 101 10.43 12.71 1.00
CA ALA A 101 10.47 12.19 2.36
C ALA A 101 9.54 10.96 2.46
N ILE A 102 10.02 9.96 3.19
CA ILE A 102 9.27 8.73 3.49
C ILE A 102 9.24 8.60 5.00
N ASP A 103 8.06 8.73 5.58
CA ASP A 103 7.83 8.71 7.00
C ASP A 103 7.13 7.41 7.40
N LEU A 104 7.52 6.85 8.54
CA LEU A 104 6.84 5.71 9.14
C LEU A 104 5.57 6.17 9.87
N LEU A 105 4.54 5.33 9.85
CA LEU A 105 3.42 5.52 10.77
C LEU A 105 3.88 5.29 12.23
N PRO A 106 3.18 5.93 13.20
CA PRO A 106 3.52 5.79 14.61
C PRO A 106 3.56 4.33 15.08
N GLY A 107 4.61 3.95 15.79
CA GLY A 107 4.79 2.62 16.37
C GLY A 107 5.32 1.55 15.40
N VAL A 108 5.51 1.87 14.11
CA VAL A 108 5.95 0.86 13.12
C VAL A 108 7.34 0.31 13.45
N ASP A 109 8.31 1.17 13.68
CA ASP A 109 9.71 0.75 13.92
C ASP A 109 9.82 -0.16 15.15
N SER A 110 9.24 0.25 16.28
CA SER A 110 9.21 -0.53 17.52
C SER A 110 8.51 -1.87 17.35
N THR A 111 7.35 -1.88 16.66
CA THR A 111 6.58 -3.10 16.45
C THR A 111 7.32 -4.10 15.55
N LEU A 112 7.93 -3.65 14.46
CA LEU A 112 8.71 -4.52 13.57
C LEU A 112 9.92 -5.10 14.31
N HIS A 113 10.60 -4.29 15.13
CA HIS A 113 11.70 -4.77 15.96
C HIS A 113 11.25 -5.88 16.93
N ASP A 114 10.13 -5.66 17.64
CA ASP A 114 9.60 -6.61 18.62
C ASP A 114 9.10 -7.91 17.97
N LEU A 115 8.42 -7.82 16.83
CA LEU A 115 7.97 -9.00 16.06
C LEU A 115 9.18 -9.80 15.56
N SER A 116 10.20 -9.13 15.03
CA SER A 116 11.46 -9.77 14.60
C SER A 116 12.17 -10.46 15.76
N ALA A 117 12.28 -9.80 16.93
CA ALA A 117 12.89 -10.39 18.13
C ALA A 117 12.12 -11.63 18.61
N LYS A 118 10.81 -11.67 18.44
CA LYS A 118 9.94 -12.82 18.74
C LYS A 118 9.90 -13.86 17.63
N ARG A 119 10.68 -13.68 16.56
CA ARG A 119 10.84 -14.59 15.42
C ARG A 119 9.57 -14.81 14.59
N TYR A 120 8.69 -13.81 14.49
CA TYR A 120 7.62 -13.82 13.49
C TYR A 120 8.24 -13.70 12.10
N HIS A 121 7.66 -14.39 11.12
CA HIS A 121 7.95 -14.15 9.71
C HIS A 121 7.22 -12.88 9.28
N LEU A 122 7.95 -11.92 8.72
CA LEU A 122 7.39 -10.64 8.28
C LEU A 122 7.50 -10.50 6.77
N GLY A 123 6.42 -10.04 6.16
CA GLY A 123 6.34 -9.77 4.72
C GLY A 123 5.55 -8.51 4.42
N VAL A 124 5.67 -8.05 3.20
CA VAL A 124 4.87 -6.95 2.64
C VAL A 124 4.07 -7.44 1.44
N ALA A 125 2.79 -7.05 1.33
CA ALA A 125 1.96 -7.23 0.14
C ALA A 125 1.37 -5.88 -0.27
N THR A 126 1.75 -5.36 -1.43
CA THR A 126 1.43 -4.00 -1.86
C THR A 126 1.00 -3.94 -3.32
N ALA A 127 0.17 -2.95 -3.66
CA ALA A 127 -0.19 -2.61 -5.03
C ALA A 127 0.90 -1.81 -5.77
N ASP A 128 2.05 -1.57 -5.14
CA ASP A 128 3.18 -0.85 -5.72
C ASP A 128 4.18 -1.80 -6.41
N SER A 129 5.08 -1.26 -7.22
CA SER A 129 6.13 -2.04 -7.88
C SER A 129 7.22 -2.49 -6.89
N LEU A 130 7.92 -3.59 -7.21
CA LEU A 130 9.02 -4.09 -6.38
C LEU A 130 10.14 -3.05 -6.20
N GLU A 131 10.47 -2.31 -7.27
CA GLU A 131 11.52 -1.30 -7.23
C GLU A 131 11.16 -0.16 -6.27
N SER A 132 9.95 0.40 -6.37
CA SER A 132 9.45 1.44 -5.49
C SER A 132 9.33 0.95 -4.04
N THR A 133 8.82 -0.26 -3.85
CA THR A 133 8.69 -0.88 -2.52
C THR A 133 10.05 -1.02 -1.84
N ARG A 134 11.05 -1.60 -2.52
CA ARG A 134 12.42 -1.72 -1.99
C ARG A 134 13.02 -0.36 -1.67
N HIS A 135 12.86 0.59 -2.57
CA HIS A 135 13.36 1.96 -2.36
C HIS A 135 12.73 2.60 -1.11
N GLY A 136 11.40 2.57 -1.00
CA GLY A 136 10.67 3.13 0.13
C GLY A 136 11.08 2.50 1.47
N LEU A 137 11.04 1.16 1.56
CA LEU A 137 11.39 0.43 2.77
C LEU A 137 12.88 0.59 3.16
N THR A 138 13.79 0.69 2.17
CA THR A 138 15.22 0.97 2.43
C THR A 138 15.39 2.35 3.03
N ARG A 139 14.74 3.36 2.46
CA ARG A 139 14.84 4.75 2.93
C ARG A 139 14.19 4.94 4.29
N ALA A 140 13.11 4.22 4.57
CA ALA A 140 12.48 4.17 5.88
C ALA A 140 13.32 3.38 6.92
N GLY A 141 14.39 2.68 6.48
CA GLY A 141 15.27 1.90 7.36
C GLY A 141 14.71 0.54 7.79
N ILE A 142 13.58 0.09 7.26
CA ILE A 142 12.85 -1.10 7.74
C ILE A 142 12.90 -2.31 6.80
N LEU A 143 13.51 -2.20 5.62
CA LEU A 143 13.56 -3.31 4.64
C LEU A 143 14.12 -4.61 5.23
N HIS A 144 15.08 -4.51 6.15
CA HIS A 144 15.79 -5.65 6.73
C HIS A 144 14.91 -6.55 7.61
N HIS A 145 13.73 -6.11 8.01
CA HIS A 145 12.77 -6.91 8.77
C HIS A 145 12.00 -7.92 7.90
N PHE A 146 11.90 -7.69 6.60
CA PHE A 146 11.00 -8.44 5.72
C PHE A 146 11.74 -9.52 4.95
N SER A 147 11.23 -10.74 5.02
CA SER A 147 11.70 -11.90 4.25
C SER A 147 10.96 -12.07 2.92
N PHE A 148 9.86 -11.32 2.70
CA PHE A 148 9.01 -11.40 1.51
C PHE A 148 8.49 -10.02 1.10
N LEU A 149 8.47 -9.78 -0.22
CA LEU A 149 7.88 -8.59 -0.82
C LEU A 149 6.99 -9.03 -2.00
N GLY A 150 5.69 -9.11 -1.77
CA GLY A 150 4.67 -9.29 -2.80
C GLY A 150 4.27 -7.94 -3.37
N CYS A 151 4.47 -7.74 -4.67
CA CYS A 151 4.30 -6.45 -5.34
C CYS A 151 3.49 -6.61 -6.64
N ASP A 152 2.82 -5.53 -7.07
CA ASP A 152 2.16 -5.47 -8.38
C ASP A 152 3.19 -5.14 -9.48
N ASP A 153 4.02 -6.12 -9.78
CA ASP A 153 5.06 -6.03 -10.83
C ASP A 153 4.80 -7.00 -12.01
N GLY A 154 3.61 -7.60 -12.04
CA GLY A 154 3.20 -8.60 -13.03
C GLY A 154 3.56 -10.03 -12.65
N THR A 155 4.23 -10.26 -11.52
CA THR A 155 4.50 -11.62 -10.99
C THR A 155 3.26 -12.16 -10.26
N HIS A 156 2.55 -11.29 -9.55
CA HIS A 156 1.30 -11.61 -8.87
C HIS A 156 0.14 -10.77 -9.40
N PRO A 157 -1.09 -11.30 -9.38
CA PRO A 157 -2.28 -10.48 -9.48
C PRO A 157 -2.35 -9.49 -8.32
N ALA A 158 -2.94 -8.31 -8.60
CA ALA A 158 -3.15 -7.29 -7.57
C ALA A 158 -4.13 -7.77 -6.48
N LYS A 159 -4.00 -7.24 -5.26
CA LYS A 159 -5.01 -7.40 -4.21
C LYS A 159 -6.41 -7.01 -4.75
N PRO A 160 -7.47 -7.74 -4.45
CA PRO A 160 -7.63 -8.74 -3.38
C PRO A 160 -7.33 -10.21 -3.78
N ASP A 161 -6.61 -10.48 -4.88
CA ASP A 161 -6.20 -11.84 -5.22
C ASP A 161 -5.24 -12.39 -4.16
N PRO A 162 -5.45 -13.62 -3.61
CA PRO A 162 -4.70 -14.13 -2.46
C PRO A 162 -3.29 -14.64 -2.78
N SER A 163 -2.83 -14.60 -4.04
CA SER A 163 -1.59 -15.24 -4.50
C SER A 163 -0.36 -14.82 -3.69
N MET A 164 -0.22 -13.51 -3.37
CA MET A 164 0.91 -13.02 -2.56
C MET A 164 0.90 -13.62 -1.15
N ALA A 165 -0.27 -13.78 -0.54
CA ALA A 165 -0.39 -14.39 0.79
C ALA A 165 -0.11 -15.89 0.75
N HIS A 166 -0.54 -16.58 -0.30
CA HIS A 166 -0.26 -18.01 -0.49
C HIS A 166 1.23 -18.26 -0.66
N GLU A 167 1.92 -17.49 -1.51
CA GLU A 167 3.38 -17.61 -1.69
C GLU A 167 4.14 -17.33 -0.39
N PHE A 168 3.76 -16.30 0.36
CA PHE A 168 4.37 -16.00 1.66
C PHE A 168 4.18 -17.14 2.67
N ARG A 169 3.00 -17.76 2.71
CA ARG A 169 2.73 -18.92 3.54
C ARG A 169 3.58 -20.13 3.14
N ASP A 170 3.64 -20.42 1.84
CA ASP A 170 4.37 -21.56 1.30
C ASP A 170 5.89 -21.42 1.56
N LEU A 171 6.41 -20.20 1.42
CA LEU A 171 7.81 -19.87 1.71
C LEU A 171 8.19 -20.22 3.15
N HIS A 172 7.28 -20.06 4.09
CA HIS A 172 7.53 -20.26 5.52
C HIS A 172 6.88 -21.52 6.12
N GLY A 173 6.15 -22.28 5.33
CA GLY A 173 5.47 -23.52 5.76
C GLY A 173 4.41 -23.28 6.84
N ILE A 174 3.65 -22.18 6.77
CA ILE A 174 2.63 -21.80 7.76
C ILE A 174 1.22 -22.08 7.27
N ALA A 175 0.31 -22.41 8.20
CA ALA A 175 -1.10 -22.61 7.92
C ALA A 175 -1.86 -21.28 7.81
N GLU A 176 -3.04 -21.30 7.18
CA GLU A 176 -3.90 -20.11 6.97
C GLU A 176 -4.18 -19.35 8.26
N HIS A 177 -4.60 -20.06 9.30
CA HIS A 177 -4.94 -19.49 10.59
C HIS A 177 -3.73 -18.98 11.41
N GLU A 178 -2.50 -19.23 10.94
CA GLU A 178 -1.25 -18.75 11.53
C GLU A 178 -0.75 -17.47 10.86
N LEU A 179 -1.41 -17.01 9.77
CA LEU A 179 -1.13 -15.77 9.08
C LEU A 179 -2.05 -14.66 9.59
N LEU A 180 -1.44 -13.51 9.89
CA LEU A 180 -2.14 -12.26 10.15
C LEU A 180 -1.83 -11.29 9.02
N ILE A 181 -2.86 -10.67 8.45
CA ILE A 181 -2.72 -9.58 7.48
C ILE A 181 -3.10 -8.27 8.16
N VAL A 182 -2.28 -7.25 7.95
CA VAL A 182 -2.48 -5.90 8.50
C VAL A 182 -2.56 -4.92 7.34
N GLY A 183 -3.62 -4.11 7.31
CA GLY A 183 -3.84 -3.15 6.23
C GLY A 183 -4.83 -2.05 6.62
N ASP A 184 -4.93 -1.00 5.80
CA ASP A 184 -5.78 0.17 6.06
C ASP A 184 -6.98 0.28 5.09
N SER A 185 -7.14 -0.68 4.16
CA SER A 185 -8.13 -0.60 3.09
C SER A 185 -9.10 -1.80 3.05
N ALA A 186 -10.25 -1.59 2.41
CA ALA A 186 -11.20 -2.65 2.12
C ALA A 186 -10.59 -3.75 1.22
N SER A 187 -9.64 -3.39 0.36
CA SER A 187 -8.90 -4.35 -0.48
C SER A 187 -8.02 -5.28 0.36
N ASP A 188 -7.40 -4.78 1.43
CA ASP A 188 -6.58 -5.61 2.34
C ASP A 188 -7.45 -6.57 3.13
N ARG A 189 -8.61 -6.10 3.59
CA ARG A 189 -9.60 -6.96 4.25
C ARG A 189 -10.07 -8.09 3.34
N GLU A 190 -10.42 -7.76 2.11
CA GLU A 190 -10.87 -8.75 1.14
C GLU A 190 -9.74 -9.71 0.76
N PHE A 191 -8.52 -9.23 0.64
CA PHE A 191 -7.31 -10.00 0.44
C PHE A 191 -7.10 -11.02 1.58
N ALA A 192 -7.23 -10.59 2.85
CA ALA A 192 -7.14 -11.47 4.00
C ALA A 192 -8.23 -12.55 4.00
N ARG A 193 -9.48 -12.16 3.70
CA ARG A 193 -10.61 -13.10 3.59
C ARG A 193 -10.35 -14.14 2.51
N ASN A 194 -9.90 -13.73 1.34
CA ASN A 194 -9.61 -14.63 0.20
C ASN A 194 -8.43 -15.56 0.49
N ALA A 195 -7.47 -15.13 1.31
CA ALA A 195 -6.33 -15.93 1.76
C ALA A 195 -6.64 -16.86 2.94
N GLY A 196 -7.84 -16.81 3.53
CA GLY A 196 -8.19 -17.53 4.75
C GLY A 196 -7.41 -17.07 5.99
N ALA A 197 -6.83 -15.87 5.95
CA ALA A 197 -6.00 -15.30 7.01
C ALA A 197 -6.82 -14.44 7.97
N ARG A 198 -6.30 -14.24 9.20
CA ARG A 198 -6.83 -13.23 10.11
C ARG A 198 -6.50 -11.83 9.59
N PHE A 199 -7.34 -10.85 9.92
CA PHE A 199 -7.17 -9.47 9.54
C PHE A 199 -7.17 -8.53 10.75
N VAL A 200 -6.28 -7.56 10.74
CA VAL A 200 -6.30 -6.38 11.62
C VAL A 200 -6.25 -5.14 10.76
N GLY A 201 -7.27 -4.31 10.90
CA GLY A 201 -7.33 -2.99 10.28
C GLY A 201 -6.54 -1.96 11.07
N ILE A 202 -5.82 -1.05 10.39
CA ILE A 202 -5.22 0.13 11.02
C ILE A 202 -6.01 1.38 10.65
N ALA A 203 -6.52 2.09 11.67
CA ALA A 203 -7.21 3.37 11.49
C ALA A 203 -6.20 4.52 11.42
N ALA A 204 -5.44 4.60 10.32
CA ALA A 204 -4.63 5.77 10.01
C ALA A 204 -5.53 6.96 9.60
N ALA A 205 -4.97 8.18 9.53
CA ALA A 205 -5.74 9.39 9.26
C ALA A 205 -6.57 9.36 7.95
N HIS A 206 -6.19 8.50 7.00
CA HIS A 206 -6.86 8.31 5.71
C HIS A 206 -7.45 6.91 5.51
N SER A 207 -7.39 6.07 6.55
CA SER A 207 -7.96 4.74 6.55
C SER A 207 -9.48 4.79 6.45
N ARG A 208 -10.05 3.81 5.75
CA ARG A 208 -11.50 3.59 5.69
C ARG A 208 -12.05 2.90 6.94
N PHE A 209 -11.17 2.39 7.79
CA PHE A 209 -11.58 1.76 9.03
C PHE A 209 -11.76 2.82 10.10
N ASN A 210 -13.00 3.03 10.54
CA ASN A 210 -13.28 3.72 11.79
C ASN A 210 -13.18 2.71 12.92
N ALA A 211 -12.71 3.14 14.09
CA ALA A 211 -12.66 2.31 15.29
C ALA A 211 -14.04 1.77 15.77
N THR A 212 -15.09 2.10 15.03
CA THR A 212 -16.50 1.71 15.28
C THR A 212 -17.04 0.77 14.19
N ASP A 213 -16.24 0.42 13.17
CA ASP A 213 -16.65 -0.53 12.14
C ASP A 213 -16.55 -1.97 12.67
N ASP A 214 -17.28 -2.25 13.76
CA ASP A 214 -17.65 -3.61 14.13
C ASP A 214 -18.63 -4.09 13.06
N ASP A 215 -18.15 -4.88 12.12
CA ASP A 215 -19.05 -5.59 11.23
C ASP A 215 -19.91 -6.57 12.03
N ASP A 216 -21.15 -6.77 11.58
CA ASP A 216 -22.13 -7.76 12.11
C ASP A 216 -21.56 -9.19 12.24
N ASP A 217 -20.42 -9.49 11.60
CA ASP A 217 -19.71 -10.78 11.69
C ASP A 217 -18.61 -10.84 12.77
N GLY A 218 -18.37 -9.79 13.55
CA GLY A 218 -17.46 -9.82 14.72
C GLY A 218 -15.97 -10.11 14.38
N ALA A 219 -15.55 -9.92 13.15
CA ALA A 219 -14.28 -10.43 12.65
C ALA A 219 -13.21 -9.36 12.39
N ILE A 220 -13.51 -8.06 12.56
CA ILE A 220 -12.51 -7.02 12.33
C ILE A 220 -12.04 -6.43 13.65
N GLU A 221 -10.76 -6.62 13.92
CA GLU A 221 -10.07 -5.90 14.95
C GLU A 221 -9.39 -4.69 14.34
N VAL A 222 -9.69 -3.49 14.83
CA VAL A 222 -9.09 -2.24 14.33
C VAL A 222 -8.16 -1.67 15.40
N ILE A 223 -6.93 -1.36 15.01
CA ILE A 223 -5.94 -0.67 15.85
C ILE A 223 -5.76 0.77 15.38
N ARG A 224 -5.33 1.66 16.27
CA ARG A 224 -5.05 3.07 15.96
C ARG A 224 -3.58 3.36 15.76
N THR A 225 -2.72 2.58 16.41
CA THR A 225 -1.27 2.66 16.30
C THR A 225 -0.69 1.27 16.16
N MET A 226 0.45 1.14 15.51
CA MET A 226 1.06 -0.16 15.26
C MET A 226 1.48 -0.88 16.55
N ASP A 227 1.76 -0.16 17.63
CA ASP A 227 2.10 -0.75 18.95
C ASP A 227 0.99 -1.63 19.52
N GLU A 228 -0.26 -1.40 19.12
CA GLU A 228 -1.40 -2.19 19.54
C GLU A 228 -1.47 -3.58 18.87
N LEU A 229 -0.61 -3.85 17.86
CA LEU A 229 -0.63 -5.12 17.12
C LEU A 229 -0.08 -6.30 17.93
N ILE A 230 0.94 -6.07 18.75
CA ILE A 230 1.65 -7.13 19.48
C ILE A 230 0.75 -8.04 20.31
N PRO A 231 -0.20 -7.51 21.13
CA PRO A 231 -1.13 -8.36 21.88
C PRO A 231 -2.00 -9.24 20.97
N ARG A 232 -2.31 -8.80 19.77
CA ARG A 232 -3.18 -9.52 18.80
C ARG A 232 -2.47 -10.69 18.14
N CYS A 233 -1.17 -10.62 18.00
CA CYS A 233 -0.36 -11.74 17.49
C CYS A 233 -0.27 -12.90 18.50
N ALA A 234 -0.47 -12.64 19.78
CA ALA A 234 -0.39 -13.65 20.85
C ALA A 234 -1.67 -14.50 20.98
N LEU A 235 -2.77 -14.09 20.37
CA LEU A 235 -4.06 -14.80 20.36
C LEU A 235 -4.09 -15.80 19.20
#